data_e9d75084832f3ac7822740590319021f
#
_entry.id   e9d75084832f3ac7822740590319021f
#
_cell.length_a   1.000
_cell.length_b   1.000
_cell.length_c   1.000
_cell.angle_alpha   90.00
_cell.angle_beta   90.00
_cell.angle_gamma   90.00
#
_symmetry.space_group_name_H-M   'P 1'
#
loop_
_entity.id
_entity.type
_entity.pdbx_description
1 polymer ?
#
loop_
_entity_poly.entity_id
_entity_poly.type
_entity_poly.pdbx_seq_one_letter_code
_entity_poly.pdbx_strand_id
1 'polypeptide(L)'
;QAAVDYLRREITFTQEMGGSYLLVVPGAVGRPKKYDDSELVRSAESLRIVAQEFATHGIRAAIEPIRSAEVSFCHTISDAKAYLEAVGDPAIGHINGDVYHMQSGESHIGEAIVEAGNLLTNLHLADSNRCALGEGSIDLDTIIRALYLIGFNRDGCYVTPEPLGPGGDPYPAMYGRPEPALLDRMVDSTASYFRE
;
A
#
# COMPACT_ATOMS: atom_id res chain seq x y z
N GLN A 1 -3.11 17.13 14.98
CA GLN A 1 -2.86 16.41 16.23
C GLN A 1 -3.50 15.00 16.20
N ALA A 2 -4.80 14.83 15.84
CA ALA A 2 -5.48 13.53 15.86
C ALA A 2 -4.78 12.46 14.99
N ALA A 3 -4.29 12.81 13.80
CA ALA A 3 -3.54 11.89 12.95
C ALA A 3 -2.21 11.45 13.58
N VAL A 4 -1.50 12.38 14.23
CA VAL A 4 -0.25 12.08 14.95
C VAL A 4 -0.51 11.13 16.10
N ASP A 5 -1.55 11.38 16.90
CA ASP A 5 -1.91 10.54 18.05
C ASP A 5 -2.39 9.15 17.60
N TYR A 6 -3.06 9.08 16.44
CA TYR A 6 -3.45 7.82 15.82
C TYR A 6 -2.20 7.03 15.40
N LEU A 7 -1.29 7.63 14.63
CA LEU A 7 -0.05 6.97 14.19
C LEU A 7 0.77 6.43 15.36
N ARG A 8 0.87 7.17 16.47
CA ARG A 8 1.57 6.70 17.68
C ARG A 8 0.98 5.42 18.24
N ARG A 9 -0.35 5.34 18.31
CA ARG A 9 -1.03 4.12 18.77
C ARG A 9 -0.79 2.96 17.82
N GLU A 10 -0.85 3.19 16.51
CA GLU A 10 -0.64 2.15 15.51
C GLU A 10 0.81 1.65 15.49
N ILE A 11 1.80 2.53 15.68
CA ILE A 11 3.21 2.14 15.82
C ILE A 11 3.39 1.23 17.04
N THR A 12 2.85 1.63 18.20
CA THR A 12 2.91 0.82 19.42
C THR A 12 2.21 -0.52 19.24
N PHE A 13 1.00 -0.51 18.67
CA PHE A 13 0.25 -1.74 18.40
C PHE A 13 1.00 -2.66 17.43
N THR A 14 1.57 -2.12 16.35
CA THR A 14 2.38 -2.89 15.39
C THR A 14 3.55 -3.56 16.08
N GLN A 15 4.25 -2.86 16.98
CA GLN A 15 5.36 -3.43 17.75
C GLN A 15 4.88 -4.55 18.68
N GLU A 16 3.80 -4.33 19.41
CA GLU A 16 3.24 -5.31 20.35
C GLU A 16 2.80 -6.60 19.64
N MET A 17 2.31 -6.48 18.41
CA MET A 17 1.94 -7.60 17.56
C MET A 17 3.13 -8.28 16.85
N GLY A 18 4.34 -7.78 17.03
CA GLY A 18 5.54 -8.31 16.36
C GLY A 18 5.62 -7.94 14.88
N GLY A 19 4.87 -6.91 14.44
CA GLY A 19 4.91 -6.40 13.06
C GLY A 19 6.22 -5.66 12.77
N SER A 20 6.64 -5.67 11.50
CA SER A 20 7.88 -5.03 11.05
C SER A 20 7.66 -3.82 10.15
N TYR A 21 6.44 -3.57 9.72
CA TYR A 21 6.05 -2.37 8.98
C TYR A 21 4.60 -1.98 9.30
N LEU A 22 4.31 -0.72 9.08
CA LEU A 22 2.97 -0.14 9.17
C LEU A 22 2.66 0.54 7.83
N LEU A 23 1.55 0.17 7.23
CA LEU A 23 1.05 0.80 6.03
C LEU A 23 0.51 2.20 6.36
N VAL A 24 0.92 3.19 5.58
CA VAL A 24 0.53 4.59 5.75
C VAL A 24 -0.05 5.14 4.46
N VAL A 25 -1.34 5.44 4.47
CA VAL A 25 -2.00 6.17 3.38
C VAL A 25 -1.86 7.67 3.64
N PRO A 26 -1.18 8.44 2.77
CA PRO A 26 -0.95 9.87 3.01
C PRO A 26 -2.20 10.74 2.97
N GLY A 27 -3.17 10.36 2.13
CA GLY A 27 -4.43 11.08 1.94
C GLY A 27 -5.59 10.48 2.73
N ALA A 28 -6.72 11.18 2.74
CA ALA A 28 -7.95 10.66 3.32
C ALA A 28 -8.66 9.76 2.28
N VAL A 29 -8.73 8.46 2.56
CA VAL A 29 -9.45 7.49 1.71
C VAL A 29 -10.95 7.84 1.66
N GLY A 30 -11.51 7.74 0.46
CA GLY A 30 -12.90 8.14 0.19
C GLY A 30 -13.09 9.61 -0.17
N ARG A 31 -12.00 10.37 -0.28
CA ARG A 31 -12.05 11.79 -0.64
C ARG A 31 -11.08 12.10 -1.80
N PRO A 32 -11.53 12.02 -3.06
CA PRO A 32 -10.69 12.24 -4.24
C PRO A 32 -10.34 13.72 -4.50
N LYS A 33 -10.97 14.65 -3.80
CA LYS A 33 -10.68 16.08 -3.94
C LYS A 33 -9.88 16.60 -2.75
N LYS A 34 -8.86 17.42 -3.03
CA LYS A 34 -8.10 18.12 -2.02
C LYS A 34 -9.02 18.99 -1.15
N TYR A 35 -8.72 19.04 0.13
CA TYR A 35 -9.34 20.02 1.02
C TYR A 35 -8.84 21.42 0.72
N ASP A 36 -7.51 21.57 0.55
CA ASP A 36 -6.81 22.77 0.10
C ASP A 36 -5.41 22.42 -0.43
N ASP A 37 -4.67 23.41 -0.93
CA ASP A 37 -3.35 23.23 -1.53
C ASP A 37 -2.27 22.82 -0.52
N SER A 38 -2.49 22.99 0.78
CA SER A 38 -1.53 22.63 1.83
C SER A 38 -1.73 21.21 2.39
N GLU A 39 -2.68 20.45 1.86
CA GLU A 39 -3.03 19.11 2.38
C GLU A 39 -1.83 18.15 2.38
N LEU A 40 -1.08 18.07 1.30
CA LEU A 40 0.11 17.23 1.21
C LEU A 40 1.17 17.66 2.25
N VAL A 41 1.39 18.96 2.39
CA VAL A 41 2.38 19.49 3.33
C VAL A 41 2.01 19.13 4.78
N ARG A 42 0.73 19.32 5.16
CA ARG A 42 0.25 18.93 6.50
C ARG A 42 0.37 17.42 6.76
N SER A 43 0.13 16.61 5.74
CA SER A 43 0.30 15.16 5.83
C SER A 43 1.76 14.79 6.07
N ALA A 44 2.68 15.31 5.26
CA ALA A 44 4.11 15.09 5.39
C ALA A 44 4.66 15.57 6.75
N GLU A 45 4.23 16.73 7.22
CA GLU A 45 4.58 17.25 8.55
C GLU A 45 4.08 16.34 9.68
N SER A 46 2.85 15.81 9.56
CA SER A 46 2.29 14.90 10.55
C SER A 46 3.10 13.61 10.65
N LEU A 47 3.55 13.06 9.52
CA LEU A 47 4.36 11.87 9.49
C LEU A 47 5.78 12.14 10.01
N ARG A 48 6.37 13.28 9.68
CA ARG A 48 7.68 13.71 10.19
C ARG A 48 7.71 13.79 11.72
N ILE A 49 6.62 14.26 12.35
CA ILE A 49 6.54 14.36 13.82
C ILE A 49 6.71 12.99 14.50
N VAL A 50 6.28 11.90 13.87
CA VAL A 50 6.38 10.54 14.42
C VAL A 50 7.53 9.71 13.82
N ALA A 51 8.34 10.28 12.96
CA ALA A 51 9.41 9.56 12.27
C ALA A 51 10.39 8.89 13.24
N GLN A 52 10.79 9.60 14.29
CA GLN A 52 11.69 9.05 15.31
C GLN A 52 11.04 7.88 16.08
N GLU A 53 9.73 7.85 16.22
CA GLU A 53 9.03 6.76 16.87
C GLU A 53 9.06 5.50 15.99
N PHE A 54 8.88 5.62 14.68
CA PHE A 54 9.11 4.52 13.73
C PHE A 54 10.51 3.93 13.86
N ALA A 55 11.54 4.79 13.87
CA ALA A 55 12.93 4.36 14.02
C ALA A 55 13.18 3.66 15.35
N THR A 56 12.69 4.21 16.46
CA THR A 56 12.89 3.68 17.81
C THR A 56 12.25 2.30 17.99
N HIS A 57 11.09 2.08 17.39
CA HIS A 57 10.39 0.80 17.46
C HIS A 57 10.82 -0.20 16.37
N GLY A 58 11.68 0.21 15.44
CA GLY A 58 12.12 -0.63 14.32
C GLY A 58 11.01 -0.97 13.34
N ILE A 59 9.97 -0.14 13.28
CA ILE A 59 8.82 -0.30 12.37
C ILE A 59 9.07 0.55 11.12
N ARG A 60 8.87 -0.02 9.94
CA ARG A 60 8.97 0.71 8.68
C ARG A 60 7.64 1.36 8.33
N ALA A 61 7.65 2.67 8.05
CA ALA A 61 6.48 3.36 7.49
C ALA A 61 6.43 3.08 5.98
N ALA A 62 5.48 2.29 5.53
CA ALA A 62 5.29 1.92 4.12
C ALA A 62 4.19 2.78 3.50
N ILE A 63 4.58 3.77 2.69
CA ILE A 63 3.66 4.71 2.04
C ILE A 63 2.93 3.99 0.91
N GLU A 64 1.61 4.07 0.91
CA GLU A 64 0.78 3.47 -0.13
C GLU A 64 0.18 4.53 -1.07
N PRO A 65 0.57 4.54 -2.34
CA PRO A 65 -0.16 5.24 -3.39
C PRO A 65 -1.51 4.57 -3.64
N ILE A 66 -2.56 5.38 -3.68
CA ILE A 66 -3.92 4.90 -3.95
C ILE A 66 -4.51 5.64 -5.16
N ARG A 67 -5.28 4.95 -5.99
CA ARG A 67 -5.90 5.50 -7.20
C ARG A 67 -6.63 6.82 -6.94
N SER A 68 -6.63 7.70 -7.92
CA SER A 68 -7.19 9.06 -7.83
C SER A 68 -8.70 9.13 -7.58
N ALA A 69 -9.41 8.02 -7.77
CA ALA A 69 -10.83 7.92 -7.43
C ALA A 69 -11.08 7.90 -5.91
N GLU A 70 -10.07 7.55 -5.11
CA GLU A 70 -10.22 7.33 -3.66
C GLU A 70 -9.47 8.37 -2.81
N VAL A 71 -8.34 8.91 -3.28
CA VAL A 71 -7.54 9.88 -2.54
C VAL A 71 -7.21 11.10 -3.39
N SER A 72 -6.86 12.19 -2.73
CA SER A 72 -6.65 13.50 -3.37
C SER A 72 -5.23 13.73 -3.88
N PHE A 73 -4.26 12.93 -3.46
CA PHE A 73 -2.86 12.99 -3.88
C PHE A 73 -2.15 11.67 -3.57
N CYS A 74 -0.96 11.46 -4.13
CA CYS A 74 -0.16 10.24 -4.02
C CYS A 74 -0.85 9.03 -4.68
N HIS A 75 -0.76 8.98 -6.02
CA HIS A 75 -1.45 8.00 -6.85
C HIS A 75 -0.52 6.99 -7.50
N THR A 76 0.78 7.32 -7.59
CA THR A 76 1.81 6.53 -8.29
C THR A 76 3.01 6.28 -7.39
N ILE A 77 3.87 5.35 -7.79
CA ILE A 77 5.17 5.14 -7.14
C ILE A 77 6.02 6.43 -7.18
N SER A 78 6.00 7.15 -8.29
CA SER A 78 6.67 8.44 -8.41
C SER A 78 6.12 9.47 -7.40
N ASP A 79 4.79 9.53 -7.22
CA ASP A 79 4.18 10.38 -6.19
C ASP A 79 4.60 9.98 -4.77
N ALA A 80 4.67 8.68 -4.50
CA ALA A 80 5.13 8.18 -3.19
C ALA A 80 6.58 8.59 -2.92
N LYS A 81 7.47 8.50 -3.90
CA LYS A 81 8.86 8.98 -3.79
C LYS A 81 8.92 10.48 -3.52
N ALA A 82 8.15 11.28 -4.26
CA ALA A 82 8.05 12.73 -4.02
C ALA A 82 7.47 13.04 -2.62
N TYR A 83 6.53 12.24 -2.14
CA TYR A 83 6.00 12.37 -0.79
C TYR A 83 7.04 12.02 0.28
N LEU A 84 7.84 10.96 0.09
CA LEU A 84 8.97 10.64 0.98
C LEU A 84 9.98 11.77 1.04
N GLU A 85 10.29 12.40 -0.10
CA GLU A 85 11.14 13.60 -0.15
C GLU A 85 10.52 14.78 0.61
N ALA A 86 9.20 14.99 0.49
CA ALA A 86 8.49 16.04 1.22
C ALA A 86 8.47 15.79 2.75
N VAL A 87 8.39 14.53 3.19
CA VAL A 87 8.59 14.16 4.60
C VAL A 87 10.01 14.50 5.03
N GLY A 88 11.03 14.16 4.23
CA GLY A 88 12.42 14.56 4.42
C GLY A 88 13.07 13.98 5.68
N ASP A 89 12.62 12.83 6.17
CA ASP A 89 13.19 12.13 7.31
C ASP A 89 13.62 10.71 6.90
N PRO A 90 14.89 10.32 7.15
CA PRO A 90 15.41 9.02 6.71
C PRO A 90 14.73 7.81 7.39
N ALA A 91 14.04 8.00 8.49
CA ALA A 91 13.25 6.95 9.14
C ALA A 91 11.97 6.59 8.37
N ILE A 92 11.55 7.45 7.45
CA ILE A 92 10.38 7.26 6.58
C ILE A 92 10.88 7.07 5.15
N GLY A 93 11.07 5.83 4.74
CA GLY A 93 11.74 5.52 3.49
C GLY A 93 11.24 4.26 2.79
N HIS A 94 10.00 3.85 3.03
CA HIS A 94 9.44 2.62 2.46
C HIS A 94 8.12 2.85 1.72
N ILE A 95 7.83 1.95 0.78
CA ILE A 95 6.62 2.00 -0.06
C ILE A 95 5.90 0.65 0.05
N ASN A 96 4.58 0.71 0.15
CA ASN A 96 3.67 -0.38 -0.14
C ASN A 96 3.11 -0.16 -1.55
N GLY A 97 3.32 -1.11 -2.46
CA GLY A 97 2.63 -1.11 -3.74
C GLY A 97 1.30 -1.86 -3.61
N ASP A 98 0.30 -1.45 -4.38
CA ASP A 98 -0.92 -2.23 -4.56
C ASP A 98 -1.22 -2.32 -6.06
N VAL A 99 -1.15 -3.52 -6.63
CA VAL A 99 -1.31 -3.73 -8.07
C VAL A 99 -2.69 -3.29 -8.58
N TYR A 100 -3.72 -3.37 -7.74
CA TYR A 100 -5.05 -2.88 -8.11
C TYR A 100 -5.07 -1.36 -8.28
N HIS A 101 -4.45 -0.61 -7.38
CA HIS A 101 -4.31 0.84 -7.51
C HIS A 101 -3.37 1.23 -8.64
N MET A 102 -2.27 0.50 -8.82
CA MET A 102 -1.28 0.72 -9.86
C MET A 102 -1.86 0.57 -11.27
N GLN A 103 -2.85 -0.32 -11.50
CA GLN A 103 -3.50 -0.47 -12.80
C GLN A 103 -4.14 0.81 -13.34
N SER A 104 -4.62 1.68 -12.47
CA SER A 104 -5.24 2.95 -12.87
C SER A 104 -4.32 4.16 -12.72
N GLY A 105 -3.25 4.02 -11.97
CA GLY A 105 -2.30 5.11 -11.68
C GLY A 105 -1.02 5.04 -12.52
N GLU A 106 -0.53 3.84 -12.81
CA GLU A 106 0.74 3.64 -13.49
C GLU A 106 0.55 3.39 -15.00
N SER A 107 1.49 3.83 -15.80
CA SER A 107 1.53 3.48 -17.23
C SER A 107 1.91 2.03 -17.45
N HIS A 108 2.73 1.45 -16.55
CA HIS A 108 3.21 0.08 -16.60
C HIS A 108 3.61 -0.41 -15.20
N ILE A 109 2.90 -1.40 -14.65
CA ILE A 109 3.11 -1.86 -13.27
C ILE A 109 4.52 -2.39 -13.05
N GLY A 110 5.07 -3.18 -13.99
CA GLY A 110 6.43 -3.72 -13.87
C GLY A 110 7.49 -2.62 -13.81
N GLU A 111 7.37 -1.57 -14.62
CA GLU A 111 8.29 -0.42 -14.59
C GLU A 111 8.17 0.34 -13.26
N ALA A 112 6.97 0.55 -12.76
CA ALA A 112 6.74 1.19 -11.47
C ALA A 112 7.36 0.37 -10.31
N ILE A 113 7.25 -0.96 -10.33
CA ILE A 113 7.94 -1.83 -9.36
C ILE A 113 9.46 -1.65 -9.43
N VAL A 114 10.03 -1.61 -10.65
CA VAL A 114 11.46 -1.37 -10.84
C VAL A 114 11.86 0.03 -10.35
N GLU A 115 11.03 1.04 -10.59
CA GLU A 115 11.23 2.41 -10.08
C GLU A 115 11.21 2.47 -8.55
N ALA A 116 10.30 1.74 -7.89
CA ALA A 116 10.26 1.65 -6.43
C ALA A 116 11.55 1.02 -5.86
N GLY A 117 12.08 0.01 -6.53
CA GLY A 117 13.36 -0.62 -6.18
C GLY A 117 13.41 -1.06 -4.73
N ASN A 118 14.47 -0.67 -4.03
CA ASN A 118 14.68 -1.04 -2.62
C ASN A 118 13.72 -0.37 -1.64
N LEU A 119 12.97 0.65 -2.04
CA LEU A 119 11.96 1.28 -1.19
C LEU A 119 10.73 0.39 -1.03
N LEU A 120 10.47 -0.53 -1.99
CA LEU A 120 9.35 -1.44 -1.92
C LEU A 120 9.53 -2.44 -0.77
N THR A 121 8.59 -2.45 0.16
CA THR A 121 8.58 -3.33 1.34
C THR A 121 7.49 -4.38 1.26
N ASN A 122 6.33 -4.02 0.76
CA ASN A 122 5.20 -4.91 0.56
C ASN A 122 4.55 -4.64 -0.78
N LEU A 123 3.94 -5.68 -1.35
CA LEU A 123 3.11 -5.57 -2.55
C LEU A 123 1.77 -6.25 -2.27
N HIS A 124 0.68 -5.50 -2.29
CA HIS A 124 -0.66 -6.03 -2.28
C HIS A 124 -1.01 -6.62 -3.65
N LEU A 125 -1.59 -7.80 -3.64
CA LEU A 125 -2.01 -8.52 -4.83
C LEU A 125 -3.50 -8.78 -4.83
N ALA A 126 -4.14 -8.35 -5.90
CA ALA A 126 -5.48 -8.74 -6.33
C ALA A 126 -5.50 -8.72 -7.85
N ASP A 127 -6.46 -9.36 -8.48
CA ASP A 127 -6.61 -9.25 -9.94
C ASP A 127 -7.24 -7.89 -10.34
N SER A 128 -7.31 -7.62 -11.62
CA SER A 128 -7.77 -6.36 -12.21
C SER A 128 -9.17 -5.92 -11.75
N ASN A 129 -10.00 -6.85 -11.37
CA ASN A 129 -11.36 -6.66 -10.84
C ASN A 129 -11.44 -6.72 -9.32
N ARG A 130 -10.28 -6.74 -8.63
CA ARG A 130 -10.08 -6.92 -7.18
C ARG A 130 -10.59 -8.26 -6.64
N CYS A 131 -10.81 -9.23 -7.53
CA CYS A 131 -11.06 -10.62 -7.17
C CYS A 131 -9.74 -11.38 -6.91
N ALA A 132 -9.82 -12.69 -6.74
CA ALA A 132 -8.64 -13.55 -6.62
C ALA A 132 -7.77 -13.47 -7.89
N LEU A 133 -6.47 -13.68 -7.75
CA LEU A 133 -5.56 -13.77 -8.89
C LEU A 133 -6.00 -14.90 -9.84
N GLY A 134 -5.93 -14.63 -11.14
CA GLY A 134 -6.42 -15.52 -12.19
C GLY A 134 -7.90 -15.34 -12.54
N GLU A 135 -8.64 -14.49 -11.82
CA GLU A 135 -10.04 -14.17 -12.10
C GLU A 135 -10.24 -12.86 -12.89
N GLY A 136 -9.16 -12.23 -13.31
CA GLY A 136 -9.15 -10.98 -14.08
C GLY A 136 -8.16 -11.00 -15.23
N SER A 137 -7.45 -9.89 -15.44
CA SER A 137 -6.56 -9.69 -16.60
C SER A 137 -5.20 -9.13 -16.22
N ILE A 138 -4.77 -9.26 -14.95
CA ILE A 138 -3.47 -8.74 -14.54
C ILE A 138 -2.33 -9.58 -15.14
N ASP A 139 -1.27 -8.93 -15.61
CA ASP A 139 -0.06 -9.61 -16.07
C ASP A 139 0.84 -9.93 -14.87
N LEU A 140 0.55 -11.04 -14.19
CA LEU A 140 1.30 -11.51 -13.04
C LEU A 140 2.75 -11.87 -13.39
N ASP A 141 3.01 -12.42 -14.59
CA ASP A 141 4.36 -12.73 -15.06
C ASP A 141 5.27 -11.49 -15.07
N THR A 142 4.77 -10.38 -15.59
CA THR A 142 5.50 -9.11 -15.60
C THR A 142 5.76 -8.60 -14.20
N ILE A 143 4.79 -8.70 -13.29
CA ILE A 143 4.93 -8.33 -11.88
C ILE A 143 6.01 -9.17 -11.21
N ILE A 144 5.94 -10.49 -11.32
CA ILE A 144 6.92 -11.42 -10.73
C ILE A 144 8.33 -11.13 -11.25
N ARG A 145 8.50 -10.95 -12.57
CA ARG A 145 9.80 -10.63 -13.16
C ARG A 145 10.37 -9.32 -12.63
N ALA A 146 9.54 -8.29 -12.48
CA ALA A 146 9.94 -7.01 -11.90
C ALA A 146 10.37 -7.16 -10.42
N LEU A 147 9.65 -7.94 -9.62
CA LEU A 147 10.02 -8.25 -8.24
C LEU A 147 11.37 -8.96 -8.16
N TYR A 148 11.63 -9.95 -9.01
CA TYR A 148 12.94 -10.61 -9.07
C TYR A 148 14.05 -9.66 -9.51
N LEU A 149 13.77 -8.78 -10.47
CA LEU A 149 14.75 -7.80 -10.97
C LEU A 149 15.24 -6.85 -9.88
N ILE A 150 14.38 -6.45 -8.96
CA ILE A 150 14.75 -5.60 -7.83
C ILE A 150 15.23 -6.38 -6.58
N GLY A 151 15.34 -7.71 -6.68
CA GLY A 151 15.75 -8.55 -5.55
C GLY A 151 14.75 -8.53 -4.40
N PHE A 152 13.45 -8.49 -4.69
CA PHE A 152 12.38 -8.41 -3.69
C PHE A 152 12.26 -9.69 -2.84
N ASN A 153 12.82 -10.82 -3.30
CA ASN A 153 12.90 -12.10 -2.59
C ASN A 153 13.91 -12.09 -1.43
N ARG A 154 14.05 -10.96 -0.75
CA ARG A 154 14.90 -10.77 0.43
C ARG A 154 14.08 -10.72 1.71
N ASP A 155 14.72 -10.98 2.85
CA ASP A 155 14.09 -10.88 4.15
C ASP A 155 13.50 -9.49 4.40
N GLY A 156 12.31 -9.45 4.98
CA GLY A 156 11.60 -8.24 5.30
C GLY A 156 10.80 -7.63 4.13
N CYS A 157 10.74 -8.30 2.99
CA CYS A 157 9.81 -7.96 1.91
C CYS A 157 8.65 -8.96 1.87
N TYR A 158 7.46 -8.49 1.56
CA TYR A 158 6.24 -9.29 1.65
C TYR A 158 5.37 -9.12 0.41
N VAL A 159 4.64 -10.16 0.09
CA VAL A 159 3.53 -10.14 -0.86
C VAL A 159 2.26 -10.50 -0.08
N THR A 160 1.27 -9.63 -0.13
CA THR A 160 0.04 -9.78 0.65
C THR A 160 -1.16 -9.89 -0.27
N PRO A 161 -1.86 -11.03 -0.33
CA PRO A 161 -3.14 -11.13 -1.04
C PRO A 161 -4.16 -10.16 -0.43
N GLU A 162 -4.79 -9.34 -1.29
CA GLU A 162 -5.83 -8.39 -0.88
C GLU A 162 -7.04 -8.40 -1.84
N PRO A 163 -7.64 -9.56 -2.15
CA PRO A 163 -8.87 -9.60 -2.91
C PRO A 163 -10.04 -9.13 -2.03
N LEU A 164 -10.79 -8.13 -2.51
CA LEU A 164 -11.97 -7.57 -1.80
C LEU A 164 -13.30 -7.96 -2.47
N GLY A 165 -13.23 -8.61 -3.63
CA GLY A 165 -14.39 -9.06 -4.38
C GLY A 165 -14.78 -8.14 -5.55
N PRO A 166 -15.78 -8.54 -6.33
CA PRO A 166 -16.21 -7.83 -7.52
C PRO A 166 -16.61 -6.38 -7.22
N GLY A 167 -16.13 -5.46 -8.08
CA GLY A 167 -16.41 -4.04 -7.93
C GLY A 167 -15.29 -3.26 -7.24
N GLY A 168 -14.35 -3.93 -6.58
CA GLY A 168 -13.11 -3.34 -6.11
C GLY A 168 -13.22 -2.18 -5.12
N ASP A 169 -14.40 -1.98 -4.56
CA ASP A 169 -14.67 -0.91 -3.61
C ASP A 169 -14.65 -1.49 -2.18
N PRO A 170 -13.74 -1.06 -1.30
CA PRO A 170 -13.70 -1.52 0.07
C PRO A 170 -14.90 -1.04 0.92
N TYR A 171 -15.59 0.01 0.47
CA TYR A 171 -16.67 0.63 1.23
C TYR A 171 -17.89 -0.28 1.44
N PRO A 172 -18.33 -1.13 0.48
CA PRO A 172 -19.38 -2.10 0.74
C PRO A 172 -19.04 -3.06 1.89
N ALA A 173 -17.76 -3.46 2.03
CA ALA A 173 -17.31 -4.30 3.15
C ALA A 173 -17.36 -3.54 4.48
N MET A 174 -17.18 -2.23 4.49
CA MET A 174 -17.28 -1.40 5.69
C MET A 174 -18.73 -1.20 6.16
N TYR A 175 -19.69 -1.18 5.23
CA TYR A 175 -21.11 -0.90 5.51
C TYR A 175 -22.02 -2.12 5.32
N GLY A 176 -21.53 -3.16 4.67
CA GLY A 176 -22.25 -4.40 4.41
C GLY A 176 -21.95 -5.48 5.45
N ARG A 177 -22.50 -6.67 5.20
CA ARG A 177 -22.10 -7.87 5.89
C ARG A 177 -21.14 -8.65 4.98
N PRO A 178 -19.86 -8.79 5.35
CA PRO A 178 -18.93 -9.61 4.60
C PRO A 178 -19.46 -11.06 4.54
N GLU A 179 -19.20 -11.74 3.43
CA GLU A 179 -19.44 -13.17 3.29
C GLU A 179 -18.12 -13.91 3.57
N PRO A 180 -17.87 -14.40 4.80
CA PRO A 180 -16.56 -14.94 5.19
C PRO A 180 -16.08 -16.07 4.26
N ALA A 181 -17.00 -16.97 3.90
CA ALA A 181 -16.65 -18.08 3.00
C ALA A 181 -16.20 -17.63 1.58
N LEU A 182 -16.72 -16.52 1.09
CA LEU A 182 -16.25 -15.92 -0.17
C LEU A 182 -14.85 -15.31 0.01
N LEU A 183 -14.63 -14.58 1.09
CA LEU A 183 -13.34 -13.95 1.37
C LEU A 183 -12.24 -15.01 1.56
N ASP A 184 -12.51 -16.06 2.35
CA ASP A 184 -11.58 -17.17 2.56
C ASP A 184 -11.22 -17.84 1.22
N ARG A 185 -12.20 -18.13 0.35
CA ARG A 185 -11.93 -18.72 -0.97
C ARG A 185 -11.06 -17.81 -1.84
N MET A 186 -11.31 -16.50 -1.83
CA MET A 186 -10.52 -15.57 -2.64
C MET A 186 -9.07 -15.49 -2.17
N VAL A 187 -8.83 -15.49 -0.86
CA VAL A 187 -7.48 -15.49 -0.29
C VAL A 187 -6.75 -16.79 -0.61
N ASP A 188 -7.40 -17.92 -0.40
CA ASP A 188 -6.83 -19.25 -0.71
C ASP A 188 -6.52 -19.42 -2.20
N SER A 189 -7.44 -18.98 -3.07
CA SER A 189 -7.28 -19.00 -4.52
C SER A 189 -6.11 -18.13 -4.96
N THR A 190 -6.03 -16.89 -4.45
CA THR A 190 -4.92 -15.96 -4.73
C THR A 190 -3.58 -16.54 -4.30
N ALA A 191 -3.50 -17.09 -3.07
CA ALA A 191 -2.26 -17.64 -2.55
C ALA A 191 -1.82 -18.89 -3.32
N SER A 192 -2.76 -19.71 -3.80
CA SER A 192 -2.48 -20.89 -4.61
C SER A 192 -1.97 -20.49 -5.99
N TYR A 193 -2.68 -19.60 -6.66
CA TYR A 193 -2.31 -19.10 -8.00
C TYR A 193 -0.93 -18.43 -8.01
N PHE A 194 -0.60 -17.66 -6.97
CA PHE A 194 0.71 -17.00 -6.87
C PHE A 194 1.89 -17.97 -6.70
N ARG A 195 1.64 -19.17 -6.18
CA ARG A 195 2.69 -20.19 -5.98
C ARG A 195 2.95 -21.07 -7.19
N GLU A 196 2.04 -21.12 -8.15
CA GLU A 196 2.17 -21.84 -9.42
C GLU A 196 3.01 -21.08 -10.45
#